data_7978ce97a8bed7d06c8cf99295336600
#
_entry.id   7978ce97a8bed7d06c8cf99295336600
#
_cell.length_a   1.000
_cell.length_b   1.000
_cell.length_c   1.000
_cell.angle_alpha   90.00
_cell.angle_beta   90.00
_cell.angle_gamma   90.00
#
_symmetry.space_group_name_H-M   'P 1'
#
loop_
_entity.id
_entity.type
_entity.pdbx_description
1 polymer ?
#
loop_
_entity_poly.entity_id
_entity_poly.type
_entity_poly.pdbx_seq_one_letter_code
_entity_poly.pdbx_strand_id
1 'polypeptide(L)'
;LGHDIEASWLLCEAAEALGESDSIRGLALKIASAASEGLAGDGSLFYEKDDAAGHFDRDRHWWVQAEAVVGFLNAWQLSGDSGWLELASDALDYILQNISDPVNGEWHWSIRADGTINLDDDKAGFWKCPYHNG
;
A
#
# COMPACT_ATOMS: atom_id res chain seq x y z
N LEU A 1 -6.79 3.88 -4.41
CA LEU A 1 -6.11 2.59 -4.19
C LEU A 1 -5.30 2.60 -2.88
N GLY A 2 -4.41 3.57 -2.69
CA GLY A 2 -3.61 3.64 -1.46
C GLY A 2 -4.47 3.80 -0.20
N HIS A 3 -5.40 4.73 -0.18
CA HIS A 3 -6.30 4.92 0.94
C HIS A 3 -7.27 3.74 1.16
N ASP A 4 -7.60 3.00 0.10
CA ASP A 4 -8.45 1.82 0.25
C ASP A 4 -7.73 0.72 1.01
N ILE A 5 -6.48 0.40 0.61
CA ILE A 5 -5.72 -0.62 1.32
C ILE A 5 -5.37 -0.19 2.75
N GLU A 6 -5.06 1.08 2.99
CA GLU A 6 -4.89 1.65 4.32
C GLU A 6 -6.17 1.48 5.17
N ALA A 7 -7.33 1.87 4.62
CA ALA A 7 -8.60 1.75 5.31
C ALA A 7 -8.94 0.30 5.67
N SER A 8 -8.51 -0.69 4.88
CA SER A 8 -8.81 -2.10 5.12
C SER A 8 -8.28 -2.60 6.47
N TRP A 9 -7.08 -2.19 6.86
CA TRP A 9 -6.49 -2.61 8.13
C TRP A 9 -6.82 -1.64 9.28
N LEU A 10 -6.90 -0.32 9.03
CA LEU A 10 -7.28 0.65 10.05
C LEU A 10 -8.69 0.40 10.63
N LEU A 11 -9.63 -0.04 9.80
CA LEU A 11 -10.95 -0.45 10.26
C LEU A 11 -10.89 -1.65 11.21
N CYS A 12 -9.97 -2.59 10.99
CA CYS A 12 -9.77 -3.72 11.89
C CYS A 12 -9.21 -3.27 13.25
N GLU A 13 -8.19 -2.40 13.25
CA GLU A 13 -7.62 -1.82 14.47
C GLU A 13 -8.68 -1.06 15.29
N ALA A 14 -9.47 -0.22 14.60
CA ALA A 14 -10.55 0.51 15.25
C ALA A 14 -11.62 -0.42 15.83
N ALA A 15 -12.01 -1.46 15.10
CA ALA A 15 -12.98 -2.43 15.55
C ALA A 15 -12.48 -3.25 16.74
N GLU A 16 -11.20 -3.62 16.75
CA GLU A 16 -10.57 -4.31 17.89
C GLU A 16 -10.61 -3.42 19.14
N ALA A 17 -10.24 -2.15 19.01
CA ALA A 17 -10.28 -1.19 20.11
C ALA A 17 -11.70 -0.98 20.69
N LEU A 18 -12.73 -1.16 19.87
CA LEU A 18 -14.14 -1.04 20.26
C LEU A 18 -14.77 -2.39 20.69
N GLY A 19 -14.07 -3.52 20.56
CA GLY A 19 -14.60 -4.84 20.83
C GLY A 19 -15.59 -5.38 19.76
N GLU A 20 -15.52 -4.86 18.52
CA GLU A 20 -16.44 -5.14 17.41
C GLU A 20 -15.78 -5.88 16.23
N SER A 21 -14.69 -6.61 16.50
CA SER A 21 -13.81 -7.19 15.47
C SER A 21 -14.53 -8.08 14.45
N ASP A 22 -15.52 -8.85 14.87
CA ASP A 22 -16.22 -9.80 13.99
C ASP A 22 -17.08 -9.10 12.91
N SER A 23 -17.59 -7.90 13.19
CA SER A 23 -18.48 -7.18 12.28
C SER A 23 -17.75 -6.58 11.07
N ILE A 24 -16.45 -6.29 11.22
CA ILE A 24 -15.63 -5.56 10.24
C ILE A 24 -14.82 -6.48 9.32
N ARG A 25 -14.50 -7.70 9.78
CA ARG A 25 -13.65 -8.65 9.06
C ARG A 25 -14.01 -8.83 7.57
N GLY A 26 -15.30 -9.07 7.30
CA GLY A 26 -15.76 -9.28 5.92
C GLY A 26 -15.71 -8.01 5.06
N LEU A 27 -15.86 -6.83 5.67
CA LEU A 27 -15.73 -5.56 4.98
C LEU A 27 -14.26 -5.25 4.67
N ALA A 28 -13.37 -5.44 5.63
CA ALA A 28 -11.94 -5.25 5.45
C ALA A 28 -11.37 -6.08 4.29
N LEU A 29 -11.74 -7.36 4.22
CA LEU A 29 -11.33 -8.24 3.11
C LEU A 29 -11.88 -7.78 1.75
N LYS A 30 -13.09 -7.25 1.69
CA LYS A 30 -13.65 -6.68 0.44
C LYS A 30 -12.91 -5.44 0.01
N ILE A 31 -12.54 -4.56 0.94
CA ILE A 31 -11.77 -3.35 0.65
C ILE A 31 -10.36 -3.72 0.16
N ALA A 32 -9.69 -4.65 0.84
CA ALA A 32 -8.39 -5.15 0.40
C ALA A 32 -8.45 -5.78 -1.01
N SER A 33 -9.53 -6.54 -1.30
CA SER A 33 -9.76 -7.10 -2.64
C SER A 33 -9.97 -6.02 -3.69
N ALA A 34 -10.73 -4.97 -3.40
CA ALA A 34 -10.91 -3.85 -4.32
C ALA A 34 -9.59 -3.11 -4.56
N ALA A 35 -8.80 -2.86 -3.50
CA ALA A 35 -7.49 -2.24 -3.63
C ALA A 35 -6.53 -3.07 -4.49
N SER A 36 -6.58 -4.41 -4.39
CA SER A 36 -5.71 -5.30 -5.17
C SER A 36 -5.94 -5.23 -6.68
N GLU A 37 -7.07 -4.68 -7.14
CA GLU A 37 -7.30 -4.40 -8.56
C GLU A 37 -6.33 -3.36 -9.15
N GLY A 38 -5.67 -2.60 -8.28
CA GLY A 38 -4.64 -1.62 -8.65
C GLY A 38 -3.22 -2.17 -8.64
N LEU A 39 -3.02 -3.49 -8.49
CA LEU A 39 -1.69 -4.08 -8.54
C LEU A 39 -1.13 -4.08 -9.97
N ALA A 40 0.13 -3.71 -10.08
CA ALA A 40 0.93 -3.88 -11.29
C ALA A 40 1.56 -5.29 -11.32
N GLY A 41 2.00 -5.71 -12.51
CA GLY A 41 2.62 -7.02 -12.68
C GLY A 41 3.99 -7.19 -12.01
N ASP A 42 4.54 -6.12 -11.42
CA ASP A 42 5.80 -6.08 -10.68
C ASP A 42 5.61 -6.12 -9.14
N GLY A 43 4.39 -6.37 -8.67
CA GLY A 43 4.03 -6.42 -7.25
C GLY A 43 3.72 -5.07 -6.62
N SER A 44 3.92 -3.96 -7.34
CA SER A 44 3.61 -2.62 -6.83
C SER A 44 2.12 -2.30 -6.93
N LEU A 45 1.66 -1.37 -6.08
CA LEU A 45 0.32 -0.81 -6.15
C LEU A 45 0.38 0.59 -6.79
N PHE A 46 -0.48 0.87 -7.78
CA PHE A 46 -0.63 2.18 -8.38
C PHE A 46 -1.21 3.19 -7.39
N TYR A 47 -0.89 4.46 -7.59
CA TYR A 47 -1.28 5.51 -6.65
C TYR A 47 -2.80 5.69 -6.57
N GLU A 48 -3.44 6.03 -7.69
CA GLU A 48 -4.85 6.41 -7.68
C GLU A 48 -5.56 6.01 -8.98
N LYS A 49 -6.82 5.58 -8.84
CA LYS A 49 -7.72 5.35 -9.95
C LYS A 49 -9.10 5.89 -9.61
N ASP A 50 -9.63 6.76 -10.47
CA ASP A 50 -11.00 7.26 -10.43
C ASP A 50 -11.67 7.02 -11.79
N ASP A 51 -12.46 5.98 -11.88
CA ASP A 51 -13.15 5.60 -13.12
C ASP A 51 -14.22 6.64 -13.51
N ALA A 52 -14.83 7.34 -12.54
CA ALA A 52 -15.83 8.34 -12.80
C ALA A 52 -15.23 9.63 -13.42
N ALA A 53 -14.03 10.01 -12.97
CA ALA A 53 -13.29 11.12 -13.53
C ALA A 53 -12.44 10.73 -14.74
N GLY A 54 -12.28 9.43 -15.04
CA GLY A 54 -11.38 8.92 -16.05
C GLY A 54 -9.90 9.18 -15.70
N HIS A 55 -9.58 9.28 -14.41
CA HIS A 55 -8.24 9.54 -13.90
C HIS A 55 -7.57 8.24 -13.48
N PHE A 56 -6.32 8.06 -13.91
CA PHE A 56 -5.49 6.94 -13.47
C PHE A 56 -4.04 7.37 -13.32
N ASP A 57 -3.61 7.58 -12.08
CA ASP A 57 -2.23 7.84 -11.72
C ASP A 57 -1.52 6.51 -11.44
N ARG A 58 -0.51 6.22 -12.28
CA ARG A 58 0.27 4.98 -12.25
C ARG A 58 1.62 5.14 -11.56
N ASP A 59 1.88 6.25 -10.93
CA ASP A 59 3.06 6.41 -10.10
C ASP A 59 2.97 5.47 -8.90
N ARG A 60 4.11 5.04 -8.39
CA ARG A 60 4.21 4.16 -7.22
C ARG A 60 4.75 4.97 -6.07
N HIS A 61 3.84 5.57 -5.31
CA HIS A 61 4.19 6.37 -4.14
C HIS A 61 4.63 5.49 -2.98
N TRP A 62 5.65 5.94 -2.26
CA TRP A 62 6.29 5.24 -1.15
C TRP A 62 5.31 4.74 -0.08
N TRP A 63 4.37 5.60 0.33
CA TRP A 63 3.41 5.27 1.37
C TRP A 63 2.36 4.25 0.90
N VAL A 64 1.96 4.30 -0.36
CA VAL A 64 1.02 3.34 -0.94
C VAL A 64 1.60 1.93 -0.92
N GLN A 65 2.92 1.79 -1.20
CA GLN A 65 3.58 0.49 -1.14
C GLN A 65 3.69 -0.02 0.32
N ALA A 66 3.98 0.86 1.29
CA ALA A 66 3.99 0.51 2.70
C ALA A 66 2.61 0.02 3.16
N GLU A 67 1.55 0.75 2.81
CA GLU A 67 0.17 0.39 3.12
C GLU A 67 -0.26 -0.93 2.44
N ALA A 68 0.23 -1.20 1.23
CA ALA A 68 -0.02 -2.47 0.54
C ALA A 68 0.56 -3.65 1.33
N VAL A 69 1.79 -3.53 1.86
CA VAL A 69 2.38 -4.58 2.71
C VAL A 69 1.52 -4.84 3.94
N VAL A 70 1.16 -3.79 4.67
CA VAL A 70 0.39 -3.91 5.93
C VAL A 70 -1.02 -4.43 5.65
N GLY A 71 -1.71 -3.87 4.67
CA GLY A 71 -3.10 -4.23 4.37
C GLY A 71 -3.24 -5.65 3.82
N PHE A 72 -2.34 -6.10 2.94
CA PHE A 72 -2.37 -7.48 2.46
C PHE A 72 -1.93 -8.48 3.54
N LEU A 73 -0.97 -8.12 4.41
CA LEU A 73 -0.61 -8.94 5.57
C LEU A 73 -1.80 -9.08 6.52
N ASN A 74 -2.53 -7.99 6.81
CA ASN A 74 -3.75 -8.03 7.60
C ASN A 74 -4.83 -8.92 6.94
N ALA A 75 -5.02 -8.83 5.62
CA ALA A 75 -5.96 -9.68 4.90
C ALA A 75 -5.60 -11.17 5.01
N TRP A 76 -4.30 -11.51 4.96
CA TRP A 76 -3.84 -12.86 5.24
C TRP A 76 -4.16 -13.30 6.68
N GLN A 77 -3.87 -12.49 7.67
CA GLN A 77 -4.16 -12.79 9.08
C GLN A 77 -5.66 -13.03 9.33
N LEU A 78 -6.50 -12.24 8.65
CA LEU A 78 -7.95 -12.39 8.75
C LEU A 78 -8.47 -13.65 8.05
N SER A 79 -7.96 -13.99 6.88
CA SER A 79 -8.53 -15.05 6.02
C SER A 79 -7.82 -16.38 6.10
N GLY A 80 -6.51 -16.39 6.39
CA GLY A 80 -5.64 -17.55 6.25
C GLY A 80 -5.27 -17.89 4.79
N ASP A 81 -5.69 -17.09 3.81
CA ASP A 81 -5.40 -17.31 2.39
C ASP A 81 -3.98 -16.83 2.07
N SER A 82 -3.12 -17.75 1.68
CA SER A 82 -1.71 -17.48 1.36
C SER A 82 -1.51 -16.54 0.17
N GLY A 83 -2.50 -16.39 -0.70
CA GLY A 83 -2.45 -15.44 -1.80
C GLY A 83 -2.23 -14.00 -1.32
N TRP A 84 -2.84 -13.63 -0.19
CA TRP A 84 -2.61 -12.31 0.42
C TRP A 84 -1.19 -12.14 0.95
N LEU A 85 -0.61 -13.21 1.51
CA LEU A 85 0.79 -13.17 1.98
C LEU A 85 1.77 -13.04 0.81
N GLU A 86 1.48 -13.66 -0.33
CA GLU A 86 2.26 -13.50 -1.56
C GLU A 86 2.22 -12.04 -2.03
N LEU A 87 1.04 -11.40 -2.08
CA LEU A 87 0.90 -9.99 -2.45
C LEU A 87 1.65 -9.05 -1.48
N ALA A 88 1.60 -9.34 -0.18
CA ALA A 88 2.36 -8.55 0.81
C ALA A 88 3.88 -8.69 0.60
N SER A 89 4.35 -9.91 0.29
CA SER A 89 5.76 -10.19 0.00
C SER A 89 6.22 -9.49 -1.28
N ASP A 90 5.44 -9.54 -2.35
CA ASP A 90 5.74 -8.89 -3.63
C ASP A 90 5.82 -7.37 -3.47
N ALA A 91 4.90 -6.77 -2.69
CA ALA A 91 4.94 -5.34 -2.38
C ALA A 91 6.19 -4.96 -1.56
N LEU A 92 6.58 -5.78 -0.58
CA LEU A 92 7.80 -5.56 0.19
C LEU A 92 9.05 -5.68 -0.70
N ASP A 93 9.11 -6.68 -1.55
CA ASP A 93 10.21 -6.85 -2.49
C ASP A 93 10.32 -5.66 -3.44
N TYR A 94 9.19 -5.13 -3.92
CA TYR A 94 9.18 -3.92 -4.73
C TYR A 94 9.76 -2.71 -3.97
N ILE A 95 9.39 -2.52 -2.70
CA ILE A 95 9.96 -1.46 -1.84
C ILE A 95 11.47 -1.59 -1.76
N LEU A 96 11.96 -2.77 -1.42
CA LEU A 96 13.39 -3.01 -1.22
C LEU A 96 14.22 -2.81 -2.50
N GLN A 97 13.65 -3.12 -3.66
CA GLN A 97 14.34 -3.06 -4.94
C GLN A 97 14.25 -1.68 -5.61
N ASN A 98 13.16 -0.92 -5.40
CA ASN A 98 12.86 0.27 -6.19
C ASN A 98 12.66 1.53 -5.35
N ILE A 99 12.00 1.43 -4.19
CA ILE A 99 11.65 2.59 -3.36
C ILE A 99 12.80 2.94 -2.40
N SER A 100 13.44 1.94 -1.82
CA SER A 100 14.56 2.13 -0.89
C SER A 100 15.80 2.65 -1.61
N ASP A 101 16.47 3.68 -1.05
CA ASP A 101 17.76 4.15 -1.53
C ASP A 101 18.91 3.57 -0.67
N PRO A 102 19.58 2.52 -1.14
CA PRO A 102 20.64 1.88 -0.35
C PRO A 102 21.93 2.70 -0.26
N VAL A 103 22.06 3.76 -1.06
CA VAL A 103 23.29 4.59 -1.11
C VAL A 103 23.20 5.77 -0.15
N ASN A 104 22.09 6.50 -0.20
CA ASN A 104 21.92 7.74 0.57
C ASN A 104 20.95 7.56 1.75
N GLY A 105 20.38 6.38 1.91
CA GLY A 105 19.34 6.12 2.90
C GLY A 105 17.99 6.69 2.54
N GLU A 106 16.99 6.35 3.36
CA GLU A 106 15.59 6.72 3.18
C GLU A 106 14.98 6.14 1.88
N TRP A 107 13.69 6.32 1.72
CA TRP A 107 12.96 5.89 0.54
C TRP A 107 12.76 7.05 -0.43
N HIS A 108 12.78 6.78 -1.74
CA HIS A 108 12.36 7.75 -2.75
C HIS A 108 10.87 8.09 -2.55
N TRP A 109 10.45 9.30 -2.96
CA TRP A 109 9.05 9.73 -2.86
C TRP A 109 8.12 8.85 -3.71
N SER A 110 8.50 8.62 -4.96
CA SER A 110 7.78 7.72 -5.86
C SER A 110 8.68 7.21 -6.99
N ILE A 111 8.24 6.13 -7.62
CA ILE A 111 8.69 5.69 -8.93
C ILE A 111 7.61 6.10 -9.92
N ARG A 112 7.97 6.83 -10.97
CA ARG A 112 7.02 7.30 -11.98
C ARG A 112 6.46 6.15 -12.81
N ALA A 113 5.37 6.42 -13.52
CA ALA A 113 4.72 5.44 -14.39
C ALA A 113 5.65 4.81 -15.43
N ASP A 114 6.68 5.52 -15.86
CA ASP A 114 7.72 5.06 -16.80
C ASP A 114 8.86 4.27 -16.13
N GLY A 115 8.81 4.08 -14.82
CA GLY A 115 9.81 3.35 -14.04
C GLY A 115 10.99 4.22 -13.56
N THR A 116 11.01 5.52 -13.84
CA THR A 116 12.06 6.41 -13.35
C THR A 116 11.81 6.87 -11.92
N ILE A 117 12.89 7.10 -11.16
CA ILE A 117 12.80 7.67 -9.81
C ILE A 117 12.31 9.12 -9.93
N ASN A 118 11.34 9.49 -9.12
CA ASN A 118 10.92 10.88 -8.95
C ASN A 118 11.97 11.63 -8.12
N LEU A 119 12.69 12.54 -8.76
CA LEU A 119 13.71 13.39 -8.13
C LEU A 119 13.21 14.81 -7.87
N ASP A 120 11.96 15.13 -8.22
CA ASP A 120 11.38 16.46 -8.03
C ASP A 120 10.83 16.64 -6.60
N ASP A 121 10.54 15.54 -5.92
CA ASP A 121 10.07 15.52 -4.54
C ASP A 121 11.18 15.08 -3.56
N ASP A 122 11.22 15.73 -2.41
CA ASP A 122 12.17 15.44 -1.36
C ASP A 122 11.89 14.06 -0.71
N LYS A 123 12.96 13.33 -0.39
CA LYS A 123 12.86 12.06 0.35
C LYS A 123 12.35 12.23 1.78
N ALA A 124 12.54 13.39 2.38
CA ALA A 124 12.07 13.74 3.71
C ALA A 124 11.45 15.13 3.66
N GLY A 125 10.30 15.31 4.27
CA GLY A 125 9.58 16.57 4.21
C GLY A 125 8.41 16.59 5.16
N PHE A 126 7.58 17.61 5.03
CA PHE A 126 6.44 17.83 5.93
C PHE A 126 5.46 16.64 5.97
N TRP A 127 5.24 16.00 4.82
CA TRP A 127 4.31 14.88 4.69
C TRP A 127 4.96 13.50 4.83
N LYS A 128 6.29 13.43 4.80
CA LYS A 128 7.02 12.17 4.90
C LYS A 128 7.71 12.06 6.24
N CYS A 129 7.03 11.43 7.16
CA CYS A 129 7.51 11.07 8.49
C CYS A 129 7.44 9.54 8.67
N PRO A 130 8.01 8.96 9.74
CA PRO A 130 8.03 7.51 9.93
C PRO A 130 6.67 6.90 10.32
N TYR A 131 5.56 7.46 9.85
CA TYR A 131 4.23 6.89 10.07
C TYR A 131 3.99 5.66 9.20
N HIS A 132 4.29 5.74 7.90
CA HIS A 132 4.07 4.64 6.97
C HIS A 132 5.27 3.69 6.84
N ASN A 133 6.51 4.17 7.05
CA ASN A 133 7.74 3.41 6.83
C ASN A 133 8.59 3.19 8.08
N GLY A 134 8.01 3.40 9.25
CA GLY A 134 8.65 3.23 10.55
C GLY A 134 8.56 1.83 11.13
#